data_805d2322379af00bd4cad88e481609c0
#
_entry.id   805d2322379af00bd4cad88e481609c0
#
_cell.length_a   1.000
_cell.length_b   1.000
_cell.length_c   1.000
_cell.angle_alpha   90.00
_cell.angle_beta   90.00
_cell.angle_gamma   90.00
#
_symmetry.space_group_name_H-M   'P 1'
#
loop_
_entity.id
_entity.type
_entity.pdbx_description
1 polymer ?
#
loop_
_entity_poly.entity_id
_entity_poly.type
_entity_poly.pdbx_seq_one_letter_code
_entity_poly.pdbx_strand_id
1 'polypeptide(L)'
;MYLNEINQSLKENAYKNPTSIQEKVIPLVLDKKDAMVKAQTGSGKTASFVLPILQLWAEQNYEGKAKIRVLVLTPTRELALQVSQSFIMFSQNFTKKPKLVSIIGGQSIGEQLLDIQKGCDIVVATTGRLIDILDKK
;
A
#
# COMPACT_ATOMS: atom_id res chain seq x y z
N MET A 1 -14.82 8.83 5.42
CA MET A 1 -15.65 7.62 5.53
C MET A 1 -15.07 6.55 4.63
N TYR A 2 -14.92 5.35 5.13
CA TYR A 2 -14.37 4.27 4.33
C TYR A 2 -15.46 3.56 3.54
N LEU A 3 -15.07 2.97 2.40
CA LEU A 3 -15.93 2.08 1.65
C LEU A 3 -16.38 0.88 2.51
N ASN A 4 -17.53 0.30 2.18
CA ASN A 4 -18.07 -0.83 2.94
C ASN A 4 -17.08 -2.00 3.05
N GLU A 5 -16.34 -2.28 1.98
CA GLU A 5 -15.34 -3.34 1.92
C GLU A 5 -14.17 -3.10 2.88
N ILE A 6 -13.72 -1.84 3.00
CA ILE A 6 -12.69 -1.47 3.98
C ILE A 6 -13.23 -1.61 5.40
N ASN A 7 -14.45 -1.14 5.64
CA ASN A 7 -15.09 -1.28 6.95
C ASN A 7 -15.24 -2.74 7.37
N GLN A 8 -15.58 -3.62 6.43
CA GLN A 8 -15.66 -5.05 6.68
C GLN A 8 -14.28 -5.62 7.06
N SER A 9 -13.24 -5.27 6.30
CA SER A 9 -11.86 -5.71 6.62
C SER A 9 -11.40 -5.21 7.99
N LEU A 10 -11.75 -3.98 8.36
CA LEU A 10 -11.44 -3.45 9.69
C LEU A 10 -12.10 -4.26 10.81
N LYS A 11 -13.38 -4.61 10.65
CA LYS A 11 -14.12 -5.42 11.63
C LYS A 11 -13.52 -6.82 11.76
N GLU A 12 -13.23 -7.48 10.65
CA GLU A 12 -12.67 -8.84 10.61
C GLU A 12 -11.29 -8.92 11.27
N ASN A 13 -10.52 -7.83 11.23
CA ASN A 13 -9.19 -7.76 11.84
C ASN A 13 -9.18 -7.04 13.20
N ALA A 14 -10.33 -6.92 13.85
CA ALA A 14 -10.50 -6.36 15.20
C ALA A 14 -10.08 -4.89 15.36
N TYR A 15 -10.10 -4.12 14.29
CA TYR A 15 -9.89 -2.66 14.35
C TYR A 15 -11.21 -1.99 14.75
N LYS A 16 -11.30 -1.57 16.00
CA LYS A 16 -12.53 -0.98 16.56
C LYS A 16 -12.58 0.54 16.38
N ASN A 17 -11.50 1.21 16.73
CA ASN A 17 -11.41 2.66 16.70
C ASN A 17 -10.09 3.09 16.07
N PRO A 18 -10.06 4.23 15.37
CA PRO A 18 -8.81 4.78 14.86
C PRO A 18 -7.90 5.22 16.01
N THR A 19 -6.58 5.08 15.81
CA THR A 19 -5.59 5.63 16.72
C THR A 19 -5.45 7.14 16.50
N SER A 20 -4.84 7.85 17.47
CA SER A 20 -4.62 9.29 17.36
C SER A 20 -3.87 9.67 16.06
N ILE A 21 -2.86 8.88 15.66
CA ILE A 21 -2.11 9.17 14.43
C ILE A 21 -2.97 8.95 13.18
N GLN A 22 -3.83 7.93 13.19
CA GLN A 22 -4.75 7.65 12.08
C GLN A 22 -5.75 8.79 11.91
N GLU A 23 -6.34 9.30 13.00
CA GLU A 23 -7.27 10.43 12.95
C GLU A 23 -6.67 11.69 12.33
N LYS A 24 -5.37 11.91 12.56
CA LYS A 24 -4.65 13.07 12.02
C LYS A 24 -4.19 12.90 10.57
N VAL A 25 -3.72 11.72 10.21
CA VAL A 25 -3.07 11.46 8.91
C VAL A 25 -4.08 11.13 7.82
N ILE A 26 -5.08 10.31 8.12
CA ILE A 26 -6.04 9.84 7.12
C ILE A 26 -6.70 10.99 6.35
N PRO A 27 -7.22 12.04 7.02
CA PRO A 27 -7.82 13.17 6.28
C PRO A 27 -6.84 13.87 5.34
N LEU A 28 -5.56 13.99 5.74
CA LEU A 28 -4.53 14.62 4.90
C LEU A 28 -4.28 13.83 3.62
N VAL A 29 -4.17 12.51 3.73
CA VAL A 29 -3.96 11.63 2.57
C VAL A 29 -5.19 11.65 1.66
N LEU A 30 -6.40 11.60 2.21
CA LEU A 30 -7.63 11.69 1.42
C LEU A 30 -7.74 13.02 0.67
N ASP A 31 -7.26 14.10 1.25
CA ASP A 31 -7.18 15.42 0.61
C ASP A 31 -5.98 15.54 -0.36
N LYS A 32 -5.22 14.47 -0.54
CA LYS A 32 -4.02 14.42 -1.41
C LYS A 32 -2.96 15.45 -1.01
N LYS A 33 -2.82 15.70 0.28
CA LYS A 33 -1.79 16.60 0.84
C LYS A 33 -0.55 15.83 1.24
N ASP A 34 0.59 16.45 1.08
CA ASP A 34 1.85 15.94 1.61
C ASP A 34 1.83 16.02 3.14
N ALA A 35 2.44 15.02 3.78
CA ALA A 35 2.51 14.97 5.23
C ALA A 35 3.82 14.35 5.69
N MET A 36 4.42 14.90 6.72
CA MET A 36 5.52 14.29 7.46
C MET A 36 5.00 13.81 8.81
N VAL A 37 5.11 12.50 9.06
CA VAL A 37 4.49 11.86 10.21
C VAL A 37 5.56 11.21 11.08
N LYS A 38 5.59 11.59 12.37
CA LYS A 38 6.43 10.98 13.39
C LYS A 38 5.53 10.39 14.48
N ALA A 39 5.67 9.10 14.73
CA ALA A 39 4.94 8.41 15.77
C ALA A 39 5.71 7.19 16.25
N GLN A 40 5.40 6.73 17.46
CA GLN A 40 6.04 5.55 18.03
C GLN A 40 5.64 4.26 17.30
N THR A 41 6.49 3.23 17.38
CA THR A 41 6.17 1.88 16.92
C THR A 41 4.89 1.38 17.60
N GLY A 42 3.99 0.76 16.82
CA GLY A 42 2.72 0.26 17.35
C GLY A 42 1.61 1.30 17.44
N SER A 43 1.83 2.53 16.96
CA SER A 43 0.82 3.61 16.98
C SER A 43 -0.19 3.53 15.83
N GLY A 44 -0.03 2.57 14.91
CA GLY A 44 -0.92 2.43 13.75
C GLY A 44 -0.51 3.28 12.54
N LYS A 45 0.78 3.64 12.43
CA LYS A 45 1.29 4.44 11.29
C LYS A 45 0.98 3.81 9.93
N THR A 46 1.18 2.50 9.79
CA THR A 46 0.98 1.81 8.51
C THR A 46 -0.46 1.95 8.03
N ALA A 47 -1.44 1.67 8.88
CA ALA A 47 -2.84 1.81 8.52
C ALA A 47 -3.21 3.28 8.21
N SER A 48 -2.52 4.24 8.79
CA SER A 48 -2.80 5.66 8.58
C SER A 48 -2.59 6.10 7.12
N PHE A 49 -1.73 5.42 6.36
CA PHE A 49 -1.59 5.67 4.93
C PHE A 49 -2.19 4.57 4.04
N VAL A 50 -2.16 3.31 4.46
CA VAL A 50 -2.71 2.20 3.67
C VAL A 50 -4.21 2.36 3.45
N LEU A 51 -4.96 2.66 4.51
CA LEU A 51 -6.42 2.78 4.44
C LEU A 51 -6.89 3.90 3.48
N PRO A 52 -6.39 5.15 3.61
CA PRO A 52 -6.82 6.20 2.69
C PRO A 52 -6.33 5.99 1.26
N ILE A 53 -5.16 5.38 1.06
CA ILE A 53 -4.67 5.04 -0.29
C ILE A 53 -5.62 4.04 -0.95
N LEU A 54 -6.03 3.00 -0.24
CA LEU A 54 -6.97 2.01 -0.76
C LEU A 54 -8.34 2.63 -1.08
N GLN A 55 -8.80 3.54 -0.24
CA GLN A 55 -10.05 4.27 -0.51
C GLN A 55 -9.94 5.11 -1.78
N LEU A 56 -8.89 5.89 -1.93
CA LEU A 56 -8.66 6.71 -3.13
C LEU A 56 -8.54 5.84 -4.39
N TRP A 57 -7.84 4.71 -4.30
CA TRP A 57 -7.72 3.77 -5.40
C TRP A 57 -9.08 3.21 -5.81
N ALA A 58 -9.88 2.78 -4.85
CA ALA A 58 -11.20 2.19 -5.11
C ALA A 58 -12.19 3.22 -5.69
N GLU A 59 -12.17 4.46 -5.20
CA GLU A 59 -13.05 5.54 -5.68
C GLU A 59 -12.76 5.93 -7.14
N GLN A 60 -11.52 5.78 -7.61
CA GLN A 60 -11.16 6.10 -8.99
C GLN A 60 -11.73 5.10 -10.01
N ASN A 61 -12.09 3.90 -9.57
CA ASN A 61 -12.68 2.86 -10.42
C ASN A 61 -11.92 2.68 -11.76
N TYR A 62 -10.60 2.49 -11.66
CA TYR A 62 -9.73 2.39 -12.83
C TYR A 62 -10.13 1.22 -13.74
N GLU A 63 -10.28 1.51 -15.01
CA GLU A 63 -10.54 0.53 -16.07
C GLU A 63 -9.27 0.23 -16.87
N GLY A 64 -9.28 -0.91 -17.55
CA GLY A 64 -8.19 -1.32 -18.42
C GLY A 64 -7.00 -1.92 -17.68
N LYS A 65 -5.82 -1.84 -18.32
CA LYS A 65 -4.58 -2.41 -17.78
C LYS A 65 -4.13 -1.65 -16.53
N ALA A 66 -3.76 -2.38 -15.49
CA ALA A 66 -3.22 -1.80 -14.27
C ALA A 66 -1.95 -0.96 -14.55
N LYS A 67 -1.87 0.20 -13.92
CA LYS A 67 -0.71 1.10 -13.98
C LYS A 67 -0.29 1.46 -12.57
N ILE A 68 1.00 1.64 -12.35
CA ILE A 68 1.53 2.02 -11.04
C ILE A 68 0.99 3.39 -10.65
N ARG A 69 0.24 3.43 -9.56
CA ARG A 69 -0.35 4.65 -8.99
C ARG A 69 0.18 4.97 -7.61
N VAL A 70 0.73 3.96 -6.94
CA VAL A 70 1.26 4.07 -5.58
C VAL A 70 2.63 3.43 -5.52
N LEU A 71 3.58 4.16 -4.98
CA LEU A 71 4.92 3.66 -4.67
C LEU A 71 5.18 3.87 -3.18
N VAL A 72 5.48 2.78 -2.48
CA VAL A 72 5.90 2.81 -1.08
C VAL A 72 7.35 2.39 -0.99
N LEU A 73 8.19 3.24 -0.43
CA LEU A 73 9.60 2.94 -0.19
C LEU A 73 9.82 2.62 1.28
N THR A 74 10.55 1.55 1.53
CA THR A 74 10.89 1.11 2.89
C THR A 74 12.39 0.90 3.03
N PRO A 75 12.95 1.08 4.24
CA PRO A 75 14.38 0.87 4.46
C PRO A 75 14.79 -0.59 4.52
N THR A 76 13.86 -1.51 4.85
CA THR A 76 14.16 -2.94 5.02
C THR A 76 13.16 -3.81 4.28
N ARG A 77 13.61 -5.02 3.95
CA ARG A 77 12.76 -6.05 3.32
C ARG A 77 11.60 -6.47 4.24
N GLU A 78 11.87 -6.63 5.53
CA GLU A 78 10.87 -7.01 6.52
C GLU A 78 9.74 -5.99 6.59
N LEU A 79 10.08 -4.70 6.59
CA LEU A 79 9.09 -3.63 6.60
C LEU A 79 8.30 -3.58 5.29
N ALA A 80 8.96 -3.82 4.15
CA ALA A 80 8.27 -3.92 2.86
C ALA A 80 7.22 -5.04 2.87
N LEU A 81 7.55 -6.21 3.42
CA LEU A 81 6.62 -7.33 3.55
C LEU A 81 5.45 -6.99 4.47
N GLN A 82 5.70 -6.34 5.61
CA GLN A 82 4.63 -5.92 6.54
C GLN A 82 3.67 -4.93 5.87
N VAL A 83 4.18 -3.95 5.14
CA VAL A 83 3.35 -2.98 4.42
C VAL A 83 2.54 -3.67 3.33
N SER A 84 3.16 -4.56 2.56
CA SER A 84 2.48 -5.36 1.52
C SER A 84 1.33 -6.18 2.11
N GLN A 85 1.55 -6.84 3.24
CA GLN A 85 0.52 -7.62 3.93
C GLN A 85 -0.62 -6.73 4.40
N SER A 86 -0.35 -5.50 4.85
CA SER A 86 -1.39 -4.55 5.25
C SER A 86 -2.28 -4.17 4.07
N PHE A 87 -1.70 -3.89 2.90
CA PHE A 87 -2.47 -3.62 1.69
C PHE A 87 -3.36 -4.81 1.31
N ILE A 88 -2.82 -6.02 1.35
CA ILE A 88 -3.56 -7.25 1.03
C ILE A 88 -4.71 -7.44 2.04
N MET A 89 -4.43 -7.32 3.32
CA MET A 89 -5.40 -7.51 4.39
C MET A 89 -6.58 -6.53 4.28
N PHE A 90 -6.31 -5.25 4.11
CA PHE A 90 -7.36 -4.24 4.05
C PHE A 90 -8.13 -4.20 2.74
N SER A 91 -7.60 -4.80 1.67
CA SER A 91 -8.30 -4.91 0.38
C SER A 91 -8.92 -6.28 0.13
N GLN A 92 -8.88 -7.20 1.09
CA GLN A 92 -9.34 -8.58 0.91
C GLN A 92 -10.81 -8.71 0.52
N ASN A 93 -11.64 -7.76 0.94
CA ASN A 93 -13.07 -7.75 0.64
C ASN A 93 -13.44 -6.94 -0.61
N PHE A 94 -12.47 -6.38 -1.31
CA PHE A 94 -12.72 -5.66 -2.55
C PHE A 94 -13.15 -6.64 -3.66
N THR A 95 -14.18 -6.31 -4.41
CA THR A 95 -14.58 -7.06 -5.60
C THR A 95 -13.47 -7.05 -6.65
N LYS A 96 -12.93 -5.87 -6.94
CA LYS A 96 -11.72 -5.69 -7.75
C LYS A 96 -10.58 -5.32 -6.83
N LYS A 97 -9.57 -6.18 -6.72
CA LYS A 97 -8.42 -5.95 -5.84
C LYS A 97 -7.31 -5.23 -6.58
N PRO A 98 -6.60 -4.30 -5.91
CA PRO A 98 -5.41 -3.71 -6.49
C PRO A 98 -4.33 -4.77 -6.68
N LYS A 99 -3.62 -4.70 -7.80
CA LYS A 99 -2.47 -5.57 -8.06
C LYS A 99 -1.25 -4.97 -7.38
N LEU A 100 -0.68 -5.71 -6.44
CA LEU A 100 0.47 -5.28 -5.64
C LEU A 100 1.70 -6.11 -6.02
N VAL A 101 2.82 -5.43 -6.20
CA VAL A 101 4.13 -6.05 -6.43
C VAL A 101 5.10 -5.58 -5.35
N SER A 102 5.80 -6.53 -4.74
CA SER A 102 6.88 -6.26 -3.78
C SER A 102 8.23 -6.36 -4.47
N ILE A 103 9.00 -5.30 -4.43
CA ILE A 103 10.32 -5.18 -5.05
C ILE A 103 11.38 -5.22 -3.96
N ILE A 104 11.84 -6.43 -3.63
CA ILE A 104 12.75 -6.68 -2.51
C ILE A 104 13.90 -7.60 -2.91
N GLY A 105 15.03 -7.49 -2.22
CA GLY A 105 16.16 -8.40 -2.38
C GLY A 105 15.86 -9.82 -1.93
N GLY A 106 16.68 -10.78 -2.33
CA GLY A 106 16.53 -12.20 -1.98
C GLY A 106 15.52 -12.95 -2.84
N GLN A 107 14.90 -12.31 -3.82
CA GLN A 107 14.03 -12.91 -4.83
C GLN A 107 14.56 -12.62 -6.23
N SER A 108 14.07 -13.39 -7.23
CA SER A 108 14.48 -13.20 -8.61
C SER A 108 14.11 -11.82 -9.14
N ILE A 109 15.09 -11.07 -9.61
CA ILE A 109 14.87 -9.76 -10.24
C ILE A 109 14.07 -9.91 -11.55
N GLY A 110 14.30 -10.99 -12.30
CA GLY A 110 13.56 -11.26 -13.52
C GLY A 110 12.07 -11.47 -13.30
N GLU A 111 11.70 -12.20 -12.25
CA GLU A 111 10.30 -12.38 -11.86
C GLU A 111 9.65 -11.07 -11.46
N GLN A 112 10.36 -10.24 -10.70
CA GLN A 112 9.86 -8.91 -10.28
C GLN A 112 9.66 -7.99 -11.49
N LEU A 113 10.56 -8.00 -12.46
CA LEU A 113 10.40 -7.29 -13.73
C LEU A 113 9.16 -7.74 -14.51
N LEU A 114 8.97 -9.06 -14.62
CA LEU A 114 7.79 -9.62 -15.29
C LEU A 114 6.49 -9.21 -14.62
N ASP A 115 6.44 -9.23 -13.29
CA ASP A 115 5.26 -8.82 -12.53
C ASP A 115 4.91 -7.35 -12.79
N ILE A 116 5.92 -6.48 -12.85
CA ILE A 116 5.71 -5.07 -13.20
C ILE A 116 5.20 -4.93 -14.64
N GLN A 117 5.79 -5.66 -15.58
CA GLN A 117 5.41 -5.60 -17.00
C GLN A 117 3.98 -6.09 -17.24
N LYS A 118 3.50 -7.06 -16.48
CA LYS A 118 2.10 -7.52 -16.53
C LYS A 118 1.12 -6.43 -16.09
N GLY A 119 1.59 -5.42 -15.39
CA GLY A 119 0.82 -4.31 -14.84
C GLY A 119 0.53 -4.50 -13.36
N CYS A 120 0.74 -3.45 -12.59
CA CYS A 120 0.40 -3.41 -11.16
C CYS A 120 -0.08 -2.00 -10.78
N ASP A 121 -0.80 -1.92 -9.69
CA ASP A 121 -1.34 -0.66 -9.15
C ASP A 121 -0.47 -0.10 -8.05
N ILE A 122 0.08 -0.98 -7.21
CA ILE A 122 0.83 -0.63 -6.00
C ILE A 122 2.18 -1.35 -6.04
N VAL A 123 3.25 -0.60 -5.87
CA VAL A 123 4.61 -1.13 -5.68
C VAL A 123 5.08 -0.81 -4.27
N VAL A 124 5.50 -1.83 -3.54
CA VAL A 124 6.18 -1.68 -2.26
C VAL A 124 7.60 -2.15 -2.45
N ALA A 125 8.58 -1.29 -2.21
CA ALA A 125 9.96 -1.56 -2.57
C ALA A 125 10.95 -1.19 -1.48
N THR A 126 12.05 -1.93 -1.42
CA THR A 126 13.29 -1.43 -0.81
C THR A 126 14.07 -0.64 -1.84
N THR A 127 14.77 0.40 -1.41
CA THR A 127 15.42 1.36 -2.30
C THR A 127 16.52 0.72 -3.17
N GLY A 128 17.34 -0.16 -2.60
CA GLY A 128 18.42 -0.82 -3.35
C GLY A 128 17.90 -1.67 -4.50
N ARG A 129 16.91 -2.52 -4.26
CA ARG A 129 16.34 -3.39 -5.30
C ARG A 129 15.58 -2.56 -6.35
N LEU A 130 14.91 -1.50 -5.95
CA LEU A 130 14.23 -0.61 -6.91
C LEU A 130 15.23 0.04 -7.87
N ILE A 131 16.38 0.50 -7.37
CA ILE A 131 17.45 1.05 -8.21
C ILE A 131 17.95 -0.01 -9.18
N ASP A 132 18.19 -1.24 -8.73
CA ASP A 132 18.62 -2.34 -9.60
C ASP A 132 17.64 -2.58 -10.75
N ILE A 133 16.34 -2.52 -10.48
CA ILE A 133 15.30 -2.69 -11.49
C ILE A 133 15.28 -1.52 -12.49
N LEU A 134 15.42 -0.30 -12.01
CA LEU A 134 15.44 0.88 -12.86
C LEU A 134 16.65 0.87 -13.81
N ASP A 135 17.80 0.35 -13.36
CA ASP A 135 19.01 0.23 -14.17
C ASP A 135 18.91 -0.84 -15.27
N LYS A 136 17.95 -1.75 -15.18
CA LYS A 136 17.77 -2.86 -16.11
C LYS A 136 16.72 -2.61 -17.20
N LYS A 137 16.31 -1.43 -17.38
CA LYS A 137 15.36 -1.06 -18.43
C LYS A 137 15.82 -1.46 -19.84
#